data_8612be0f3382f4fa75ea5766b4883835
#
_entry.id   8612be0f3382f4fa75ea5766b4883835
#
_cell.length_a   1.000
_cell.length_b   1.000
_cell.length_c   1.000
_cell.angle_alpha   90.00
_cell.angle_beta   90.00
_cell.angle_gamma   90.00
#
_symmetry.space_group_name_H-M   'P 1'
#
loop_
_entity.id
_entity.type
_entity.pdbx_description
1 polymer ?
#
loop_
_entity_poly.entity_id
_entity_poly.type
_entity_poly.pdbx_seq_one_letter_code
_entity_poly.pdbx_strand_id
1 'polypeptide(L)'
;MIDGHPIMLNRAPTLHRLGIQAFEPKLVDGRAIQLHPLVCPAFNADFDGDQMAVHVPLAIEAQTEARMLMLASNNILSPATGDPIITPSQDMVLGAYYLTAEQPAGIKPEFGDRSRTFAGLRDVLNA
;
A
#
# COMPACT_ATOMS: atom_id res chain seq x y z
N MET A 1 -9.43 21.86 0.75
CA MET A 1 -8.04 22.23 1.05
C MET A 1 -7.05 21.07 1.05
N ILE A 2 -7.49 19.88 1.49
CA ILE A 2 -6.60 18.70 1.54
C ILE A 2 -6.50 18.02 0.19
N ASP A 3 -7.56 18.05 -0.59
CA ASP A 3 -7.61 17.37 -1.89
C ASP A 3 -6.56 17.89 -2.85
N GLY A 4 -5.76 16.98 -3.37
CA GLY A 4 -4.71 17.31 -4.31
C GLY A 4 -3.45 17.96 -3.71
N HIS A 5 -3.36 18.12 -2.39
CA HIS A 5 -2.17 18.64 -1.71
C HIS A 5 -1.32 17.49 -1.18
N PRO A 6 -0.20 17.15 -1.84
CA PRO A 6 0.63 16.03 -1.38
C PRO A 6 1.35 16.38 -0.07
N ILE A 7 1.50 15.38 0.78
CA ILE A 7 2.34 15.47 1.98
C ILE A 7 3.48 14.46 1.86
N MET A 8 4.58 14.71 2.56
CA MET A 8 5.72 13.81 2.59
C MET A 8 5.82 13.16 3.96
N LEU A 9 6.05 11.87 3.97
CA LEU A 9 6.32 11.09 5.18
C LEU A 9 7.75 10.59 5.16
N ASN A 10 8.42 10.69 6.30
CA ASN A 10 9.78 10.22 6.49
C ASN A 10 9.88 9.45 7.81
N ARG A 11 10.58 8.32 7.78
CA ARG A 11 10.93 7.57 8.99
C ARG A 11 12.43 7.50 9.13
N ALA A 12 12.95 7.87 10.30
CA ALA A 12 14.38 7.74 10.61
C ALA A 12 14.71 6.30 11.04
N PRO A 13 15.86 5.73 10.65
CA PRO A 13 16.87 6.31 9.76
C PRO A 13 16.48 6.24 8.30
N THR A 14 16.76 7.30 7.54
CA THR A 14 16.56 7.34 6.09
C THR A 14 17.78 6.70 5.42
N LEU A 15 17.69 5.42 5.10
CA LEU A 15 18.80 4.64 4.55
C LEU A 15 18.87 4.69 3.03
N HIS A 16 17.77 5.02 2.36
CA HIS A 16 17.66 5.12 0.91
C HIS A 16 16.54 6.08 0.53
N ARG A 17 16.44 6.42 -0.76
CA ARG A 17 15.48 7.43 -1.22
C ARG A 17 14.03 7.10 -0.93
N LEU A 18 13.68 5.84 -0.76
CA LEU A 18 12.32 5.41 -0.45
C LEU A 18 11.95 5.55 1.02
N GLY A 19 12.88 5.96 1.87
CA GLY A 19 12.61 6.36 3.25
C GLY A 19 11.85 7.69 3.36
N ILE A 20 11.72 8.42 2.25
CA ILE A 20 10.89 9.63 2.12
C ILE A 20 9.98 9.42 0.92
N GLN A 21 8.67 9.43 1.14
CA GLN A 21 7.68 9.29 0.07
C GLN A 21 6.56 10.28 0.26
N ALA A 22 5.95 10.68 -0.84
CA ALA A 22 4.80 11.57 -0.84
C ALA A 22 3.50 10.78 -1.00
N PHE A 23 2.45 11.28 -0.41
CA PHE A 23 1.11 10.68 -0.43
C PHE A 23 0.05 11.75 -0.51
N GLU A 24 -1.13 11.39 -1.01
CA GLU A 24 -2.31 12.22 -0.88
C GLU A 24 -2.97 11.94 0.47
N PRO A 25 -3.20 12.96 1.32
CA PRO A 25 -3.75 12.75 2.65
C PRO A 25 -5.25 12.53 2.63
N LYS A 26 -5.72 11.72 3.56
CA LYS A 26 -7.13 11.60 3.92
C LYS A 26 -7.31 11.86 5.40
N LEU A 27 -8.34 12.61 5.75
CA LEU A 27 -8.67 12.85 7.15
C LEU A 27 -9.30 11.63 7.78
N VAL A 28 -8.79 11.24 8.94
CA VAL A 28 -9.33 10.14 9.74
C VAL A 28 -9.41 10.60 11.19
N ASP A 29 -10.31 10.00 11.95
CA ASP A 29 -10.40 10.23 13.38
C ASP A 29 -9.25 9.52 14.10
N GLY A 30 -8.77 10.15 15.18
CA GLY A 30 -7.68 9.61 15.98
C GLY A 30 -6.37 10.35 15.77
N ARG A 31 -5.35 9.93 16.50
CA ARG A 31 -4.03 10.57 16.54
C ARG A 31 -2.94 9.80 15.82
N ALA A 32 -3.26 8.61 15.31
CA ALA A 32 -2.30 7.77 14.62
C ALA A 32 -2.34 8.01 13.12
N ILE A 33 -1.17 7.93 12.47
CA ILE A 33 -1.07 7.95 11.02
C ILE A 33 -1.39 6.55 10.50
N GLN A 34 -2.34 6.45 9.59
CA GLN A 34 -2.68 5.19 8.93
C GLN A 34 -1.89 5.10 7.64
N LEU A 35 -0.98 4.13 7.59
CA LEU A 35 -0.06 3.95 6.47
C LEU A 35 -0.42 2.68 5.70
N HIS A 36 -0.37 2.76 4.36
CA HIS A 36 -0.64 1.61 3.51
C HIS A 36 0.42 0.52 3.73
N PRO A 37 0.02 -0.75 3.91
CA PRO A 37 0.97 -1.83 4.21
C PRO A 37 2.03 -2.07 3.14
N LEU A 38 1.73 -1.80 1.87
CA LEU A 38 2.68 -2.02 0.77
C LEU A 38 3.91 -1.12 0.84
N VAL A 39 3.83 0.04 1.50
CA VAL A 39 4.97 0.96 1.63
C VAL A 39 5.78 0.74 2.90
N CYS A 40 5.29 -0.06 3.85
CA CYS A 40 5.98 -0.31 5.10
C CYS A 40 7.39 -0.89 4.93
N PRO A 41 7.65 -1.85 4.03
CA PRO A 41 9.01 -2.34 3.81
C PRO A 41 9.98 -1.27 3.33
N ALA A 42 9.54 -0.33 2.51
CA ALA A 42 10.39 0.77 2.01
C ALA A 42 10.80 1.71 3.14
N PHE A 43 9.91 1.99 4.08
CA PHE A 43 10.21 2.78 5.28
C PHE A 43 10.90 1.95 6.37
N ASN A 44 10.92 0.63 6.25
CA ASN A 44 11.29 -0.29 7.33
C ASN A 44 10.44 0.00 8.59
N ALA A 45 9.16 0.24 8.38
CA ALA A 45 8.22 0.60 9.43
C ALA A 45 7.32 -0.57 9.80
N ASP A 46 6.95 -0.63 11.07
CA ASP A 46 5.89 -1.49 11.55
C ASP A 46 4.94 -0.70 12.45
N PHE A 47 3.91 -1.33 12.98
CA PHE A 47 2.85 -0.64 13.73
C PHE A 47 2.98 -0.84 15.23
N ASP A 48 4.21 -1.03 15.74
CA ASP A 48 4.49 -1.26 17.15
C ASP A 48 4.88 0.00 17.94
N GLY A 49 4.57 1.18 17.41
CA GLY A 49 4.88 2.45 18.05
C GLY A 49 5.87 3.31 17.30
N ASP A 50 6.16 2.99 16.04
CA ASP A 50 7.07 3.79 15.21
C ASP A 50 6.52 5.20 15.00
N GLN A 51 7.45 6.17 14.98
CA GLN A 51 7.15 7.56 14.69
C GLN A 51 7.66 7.94 13.30
N MET A 52 6.93 8.82 12.63
CA MET A 52 7.29 9.34 11.33
C MET A 52 7.16 10.85 11.30
N ALA A 53 8.03 11.51 10.56
CA ALA A 53 7.95 12.94 10.32
C ALA A 53 7.01 13.22 9.16
N VAL A 54 6.18 14.24 9.30
CA VAL A 54 5.26 14.71 8.25
C VAL A 54 5.75 16.07 7.77
N HIS A 55 5.92 16.22 6.46
CA HIS A 55 6.32 17.46 5.84
C HIS A 55 5.24 17.91 4.86
N VAL A 56 4.87 19.18 4.92
CA VAL A 56 3.84 19.76 4.04
C VAL A 56 4.53 20.71 3.06
N PRO A 57 4.66 20.35 1.77
CA PRO A 57 5.20 21.28 0.78
C PRO A 57 4.26 22.48 0.62
N LEU A 58 4.80 23.68 0.71
CA LEU A 58 4.00 24.92 0.62
C LEU A 58 4.07 25.56 -0.75
N ALA A 59 5.24 25.58 -1.38
CA ALA A 59 5.42 26.16 -2.71
C ALA A 59 4.84 25.26 -3.79
N ILE A 60 4.34 25.85 -4.87
CA ILE A 60 3.81 25.10 -6.01
C ILE A 60 4.88 24.21 -6.63
N GLU A 61 6.11 24.69 -6.72
CA GLU A 61 7.26 23.93 -7.21
C GLU A 61 7.55 22.70 -6.35
N ALA A 62 7.50 22.87 -5.01
CA ALA A 62 7.71 21.77 -4.07
C ALA A 62 6.59 20.73 -4.17
N GLN A 63 5.35 21.17 -4.32
CA GLN A 63 4.21 20.27 -4.52
C GLN A 63 4.33 19.49 -5.82
N THR A 64 4.79 20.13 -6.90
CA THR A 64 5.00 19.49 -8.19
C THR A 64 6.09 18.43 -8.11
N GLU A 65 7.23 18.73 -7.47
CA GLU A 65 8.30 17.77 -7.25
C GLU A 65 7.82 16.57 -6.43
N ALA A 66 7.08 16.83 -5.34
CA ALA A 66 6.54 15.76 -4.51
C ALA A 66 5.61 14.85 -5.31
N ARG A 67 4.79 15.43 -6.16
CA ARG A 67 3.82 14.70 -6.96
C ARG A 67 4.46 13.89 -8.08
N MET A 68 5.46 14.45 -8.77
CA MET A 68 6.09 13.80 -9.91
C MET A 68 7.19 12.82 -9.53
N LEU A 69 8.00 13.16 -8.52
CA LEU A 69 9.20 12.41 -8.19
C LEU A 69 9.07 11.55 -6.92
N MET A 70 8.24 11.94 -5.99
CA MET A 70 8.21 11.35 -4.65
C MET A 70 6.92 10.60 -4.34
N LEU A 71 5.86 10.79 -5.13
CA LEU A 71 4.59 10.12 -4.88
C LEU A 71 4.78 8.59 -4.91
N ALA A 72 4.23 7.90 -3.91
CA ALA A 72 4.46 6.46 -3.76
C ALA A 72 3.98 5.65 -4.97
N SER A 73 2.86 6.04 -5.57
CA SER A 73 2.33 5.36 -6.76
C SER A 73 3.21 5.52 -8.00
N ASN A 74 4.10 6.53 -8.02
CA ASN A 74 5.04 6.74 -9.11
C ASN A 74 6.41 6.07 -8.86
N ASN A 75 6.60 5.42 -7.73
CA ASN A 75 7.85 4.79 -7.33
C ASN A 75 7.65 3.30 -7.03
N ILE A 76 6.96 2.61 -7.89
CA ILE A 76 6.69 1.17 -7.75
C ILE A 76 7.93 0.35 -8.08
N LEU A 77 8.73 0.80 -9.04
CA LEU A 77 9.93 0.10 -9.50
C LEU A 77 11.18 0.66 -8.84
N SER A 78 12.14 -0.23 -8.52
CA SER A 78 13.44 0.18 -7.99
C SER A 78 14.26 0.89 -9.06
N PRO A 79 14.82 2.08 -8.77
CA PRO A 79 15.72 2.75 -9.72
C PRO A 79 17.06 2.03 -9.88
N ALA A 80 17.44 1.17 -8.94
CA ALA A 80 18.71 0.44 -8.98
C ALA A 80 18.62 -0.83 -9.84
N THR A 81 17.52 -1.58 -9.74
CA THR A 81 17.37 -2.89 -10.38
C THR A 81 16.23 -2.98 -11.38
N GLY A 82 15.29 -2.05 -11.36
CA GLY A 82 14.08 -2.09 -12.17
C GLY A 82 13.00 -3.05 -11.65
N ASP A 83 13.29 -3.78 -10.58
CA ASP A 83 12.33 -4.70 -9.99
C ASP A 83 11.27 -3.96 -9.19
N PRO A 84 10.04 -4.50 -9.06
CA PRO A 84 9.02 -3.88 -8.21
C PRO A 84 9.46 -3.82 -6.74
N ILE A 85 9.30 -2.66 -6.13
CA ILE A 85 9.53 -2.47 -4.69
C ILE A 85 8.24 -2.71 -3.92
N ILE A 86 7.13 -2.22 -4.44
CA ILE A 86 5.81 -2.38 -3.83
C ILE A 86 5.25 -3.72 -4.29
N THR A 87 5.43 -4.74 -3.47
CA THR A 87 4.99 -6.10 -3.75
C THR A 87 4.22 -6.66 -2.56
N PRO A 88 3.25 -7.54 -2.80
CA PRO A 88 2.58 -8.23 -1.71
C PRO A 88 3.57 -9.01 -0.84
N SER A 89 3.39 -8.98 0.46
CA SER A 89 4.26 -9.68 1.41
C SER A 89 3.44 -10.21 2.58
N GLN A 90 4.00 -11.18 3.31
CA GLN A 90 3.43 -11.73 4.54
C GLN A 90 1.94 -12.10 4.39
N ASP A 91 1.05 -11.41 5.12
CA ASP A 91 -0.38 -11.72 5.15
C ASP A 91 -1.06 -11.55 3.79
N MET A 92 -0.59 -10.63 2.96
CA MET A 92 -1.13 -10.46 1.61
C MET A 92 -0.84 -11.66 0.72
N VAL A 93 0.37 -12.21 0.80
CA VAL A 93 0.74 -13.44 0.08
C VAL A 93 -0.07 -14.63 0.57
N LEU A 94 -0.22 -14.76 1.88
CA LEU A 94 -1.02 -15.82 2.47
C LEU A 94 -2.49 -15.71 2.07
N GLY A 95 -3.05 -14.50 2.11
CA GLY A 95 -4.43 -14.24 1.70
C GLY A 95 -4.67 -14.52 0.21
N ALA A 96 -3.76 -14.10 -0.65
CA ALA A 96 -3.83 -14.38 -2.09
C ALA A 96 -3.74 -15.87 -2.38
N TYR A 97 -2.86 -16.58 -1.68
CA TYR A 97 -2.76 -18.03 -1.79
C TYR A 97 -4.08 -18.71 -1.39
N TYR A 98 -4.65 -18.30 -0.28
CA TYR A 98 -5.91 -18.86 0.22
C TYR A 98 -7.07 -18.62 -0.75
N LEU A 99 -7.16 -17.41 -1.33
CA LEU A 99 -8.20 -17.07 -2.31
C LEU A 99 -8.09 -17.86 -3.60
N THR A 100 -6.87 -18.18 -4.02
CA THR A 100 -6.59 -18.84 -5.31
C THR A 100 -6.38 -20.36 -5.17
N ALA A 101 -6.32 -20.88 -3.95
CA ALA A 101 -6.14 -22.29 -3.71
C ALA A 101 -7.37 -23.08 -4.15
N GLU A 102 -7.15 -24.19 -4.85
CA GLU A 102 -8.21 -25.12 -5.24
C GLU A 102 -8.73 -25.87 -4.00
N GLN A 103 -10.05 -25.98 -3.89
CA GLN A 103 -10.63 -26.81 -2.86
C GLN A 103 -10.43 -28.30 -3.20
N PRO A 104 -9.95 -29.12 -2.24
CA PRO A 104 -9.87 -30.57 -2.47
C PRO A 104 -11.26 -31.14 -2.77
N ALA A 105 -11.31 -32.08 -3.73
CA ALA A 105 -12.55 -32.73 -4.10
C ALA A 105 -13.15 -33.46 -2.88
N GLY A 106 -14.41 -33.17 -2.55
CA GLY A 106 -15.12 -33.80 -1.45
C GLY A 106 -15.24 -32.97 -0.17
N ILE A 107 -14.57 -31.83 -0.08
CA ILE A 107 -14.79 -30.92 1.04
C ILE A 107 -15.97 -30.00 0.72
N LYS A 108 -17.05 -30.16 1.47
CA LYS A 108 -18.17 -29.21 1.38
C LYS A 108 -17.79 -27.90 2.07
N PRO A 109 -18.05 -26.74 1.45
CA PRO A 109 -17.80 -25.47 2.11
C PRO A 109 -18.64 -25.36 3.39
N GLU A 110 -18.05 -24.88 4.46
CA GLU A 110 -18.71 -24.71 5.75
C GLU A 110 -19.93 -23.78 5.70
N PHE A 111 -20.07 -23.03 4.63
CA PHE A 111 -21.11 -22.01 4.48
C PHE A 111 -22.26 -22.42 3.54
N GLY A 112 -22.47 -23.70 3.29
CA GLY A 112 -23.63 -24.19 2.51
C GLY A 112 -23.61 -23.73 1.04
N ASP A 113 -24.81 -23.55 0.47
CA ASP A 113 -25.00 -23.27 -0.96
C ASP A 113 -24.48 -21.92 -1.46
N ARG A 114 -23.67 -21.21 -0.66
CA ARG A 114 -23.12 -19.92 -1.03
C ARG A 114 -21.79 -20.00 -1.75
N SER A 115 -21.23 -21.17 -1.93
CA SER A 115 -20.00 -21.32 -2.70
C SER A 115 -20.31 -21.20 -4.19
N ARG A 116 -20.03 -20.04 -4.77
CA ARG A 116 -20.11 -19.84 -6.20
C ARG A 116 -18.71 -20.03 -6.79
N THR A 117 -18.64 -20.74 -7.92
CA THR A 117 -17.41 -20.87 -8.69
C THR A 117 -17.41 -19.81 -9.79
N PHE A 118 -16.34 -19.03 -9.87
CA PHE A 118 -16.18 -17.99 -10.87
C PHE A 118 -15.02 -18.31 -11.80
N ALA A 119 -15.21 -18.01 -13.09
CA ALA A 119 -14.16 -18.25 -14.10
C ALA A 119 -13.02 -17.22 -14.02
N GLY A 120 -13.28 -16.04 -13.47
CA GLY A 120 -12.27 -14.99 -13.33
C GLY A 120 -12.76 -13.82 -12.50
N LEU A 121 -11.90 -12.83 -12.34
CA LEU A 121 -12.18 -11.65 -11.52
C LEU A 121 -13.40 -10.87 -11.99
N ARG A 122 -13.63 -10.81 -13.31
CA ARG A 122 -14.77 -10.10 -13.87
C ARG A 122 -16.11 -10.69 -13.42
N ASP A 123 -16.17 -12.02 -13.33
CA ASP A 123 -17.38 -12.70 -12.88
C ASP A 123 -17.63 -12.46 -11.40
N VAL A 124 -16.58 -12.35 -10.58
CA VAL A 124 -16.69 -11.99 -9.17
C VAL A 124 -17.26 -10.59 -9.01
N LEU A 125 -16.81 -9.63 -9.81
CA LEU A 125 -17.28 -8.24 -9.76
C LEU A 125 -18.73 -8.08 -10.19
N ASN A 126 -19.23 -8.96 -11.07
CA ASN A 126 -20.59 -8.93 -11.59
C ASN A 126 -21.59 -9.75 -10.74
N ALA A 127 -21.12 -10.39 -9.72
CA ALA A 127 -21.96 -11.24 -8.86
C ALA A 127 -22.72 -10.44 -7.78
#